data_cdc6ffb52bbf4088d8f64ace73570744
#
_entry.id   cdc6ffb52bbf4088d8f64ace73570744
#
_cell.length_a   1.000
_cell.length_b   1.000
_cell.length_c   1.000
_cell.angle_alpha   90.00
_cell.angle_beta   90.00
_cell.angle_gamma   90.00
#
_symmetry.space_group_name_H-M   'P 1'
#
loop_
_entity.id
_entity.type
_entity.pdbx_description
1 polymer ?
#
loop_
_entity_poly.entity_id
_entity_poly.type
_entity_poly.pdbx_seq_one_letter_code
_entity_poly.pdbx_strand_id
1 'polypeptide(L)'
;MQQLLRYFSCLVLAVVVTSLSAAEPRKSAYSVAGDVRSRAIRLGIVLPLHDRNGDGKRMVEYYRGVLMACDSLKKEGISIDVHAWNAPENSDLTDILASSEAASRDLFIGPLYSKQVEQLAAFTRQHGSLMVIPFSINAPQLRTQQNIFQIYQYQDEQNESTIRRFCDLFADCHPVIVDCADSASTKGSFTSGLRKELEKRNRAYNLTSLRSKDKDFCNAFSESQKNVVVLNSGSKVALNTAIGKLSTLSLTKPSLKICMFGYSDWLPLASRQLENFYKYEVYIPTTFYSNQLSPATDHLNQLYRANFHQEMMATYPRFALTGFDHAYFFLKGLHKYGMAFDGAAGRFGYPPVQTPLKFVRVGDGGYQNKAFIFVHYRPEQRIELLNY
;
A
#
# COMPACT_ATOMS: atom_id res chain seq x y z
N MET A 1 1.23 -68.85 -65.44
CA MET A 1 2.64 -68.46 -65.54
C MET A 1 2.80 -67.13 -64.84
N GLN A 2 3.64 -67.14 -63.86
CA GLN A 2 4.19 -66.02 -63.12
C GLN A 2 3.35 -65.33 -62.03
N GLN A 3 3.84 -65.56 -60.87
CA GLN A 3 3.58 -65.06 -59.52
C GLN A 3 3.88 -63.60 -59.39
N LEU A 4 3.04 -62.91 -58.62
CA LEU A 4 3.36 -61.64 -58.09
C LEU A 4 3.36 -61.72 -56.55
N LEU A 5 4.58 -61.61 -55.99
CA LEU A 5 4.85 -61.48 -54.56
C LEU A 5 4.28 -60.16 -54.08
N ARG A 6 3.41 -60.22 -53.09
CA ARG A 6 2.99 -59.05 -52.30
C ARG A 6 3.87 -58.92 -51.07
N TYR A 7 4.66 -57.86 -51.02
CA TYR A 7 5.34 -57.45 -49.80
C TYR A 7 4.34 -56.67 -48.91
N PHE A 8 4.01 -57.22 -47.76
CA PHE A 8 3.35 -56.56 -46.70
C PHE A 8 4.41 -55.80 -45.90
N SER A 9 4.40 -54.46 -45.98
CA SER A 9 5.21 -53.59 -45.15
C SER A 9 4.43 -53.27 -43.88
N CYS A 10 4.79 -53.86 -42.75
CA CYS A 10 4.25 -53.46 -41.45
C CYS A 10 4.88 -52.15 -41.04
N LEU A 11 4.10 -51.08 -41.11
CA LEU A 11 4.46 -49.78 -40.52
C LEU A 11 4.18 -49.87 -39.04
N VAL A 12 5.23 -50.04 -38.22
CA VAL A 12 5.14 -49.93 -36.74
C VAL A 12 5.10 -48.44 -36.40
N LEU A 13 3.93 -47.94 -36.06
CA LEU A 13 3.76 -46.57 -35.54
C LEU A 13 4.20 -46.59 -34.08
N ALA A 14 5.43 -46.13 -33.81
CA ALA A 14 5.90 -45.89 -32.45
C ALA A 14 5.20 -44.62 -31.92
N VAL A 15 4.17 -44.81 -31.10
CA VAL A 15 3.57 -43.73 -30.32
C VAL A 15 4.54 -43.40 -29.17
N VAL A 16 5.32 -42.34 -29.34
CA VAL A 16 6.09 -41.74 -28.25
C VAL A 16 5.10 -41.02 -27.32
N VAL A 17 4.69 -41.72 -26.26
CA VAL A 17 4.00 -41.10 -25.15
C VAL A 17 5.03 -40.27 -24.37
N THR A 18 5.14 -38.98 -24.69
CA THR A 18 5.82 -38.05 -23.81
C THR A 18 4.94 -37.89 -22.57
N SER A 19 5.27 -38.63 -21.51
CA SER A 19 4.77 -38.37 -20.19
C SER A 19 5.20 -36.94 -19.82
N LEU A 20 4.25 -35.96 -19.93
CA LEU A 20 4.38 -34.73 -19.17
C LEU A 20 4.39 -35.13 -17.69
N SER A 21 5.58 -35.21 -17.11
CA SER A 21 5.76 -35.24 -15.68
C SER A 21 5.22 -33.91 -15.18
N ALA A 22 3.97 -33.91 -14.66
CA ALA A 22 3.50 -32.84 -13.85
C ALA A 22 4.52 -32.71 -12.72
N ALA A 23 5.26 -31.61 -12.72
CA ALA A 23 6.16 -31.30 -11.63
C ALA A 23 5.31 -31.32 -10.35
N GLU A 24 5.50 -32.36 -9.54
CA GLU A 24 4.92 -32.37 -8.20
C GLU A 24 5.31 -31.04 -7.54
N PRO A 25 4.36 -30.37 -6.89
CA PRO A 25 4.70 -29.17 -6.15
C PRO A 25 5.78 -29.59 -5.15
N ARG A 26 6.99 -29.03 -5.29
CA ARG A 26 8.11 -29.26 -4.37
C ARG A 26 7.53 -29.10 -2.96
N LYS A 27 7.45 -30.21 -2.22
CA LYS A 27 7.18 -30.18 -0.80
C LYS A 27 8.25 -29.28 -0.21
N SER A 28 7.86 -28.08 0.12
CA SER A 28 8.69 -27.11 0.82
C SER A 28 9.26 -27.83 2.04
N ALA A 29 10.52 -27.55 2.35
CA ALA A 29 11.22 -28.08 3.52
C ALA A 29 10.65 -27.54 4.86
N TYR A 30 9.37 -27.20 4.88
CA TYR A 30 8.60 -26.79 6.05
C TYR A 30 8.25 -28.01 6.89
N SER A 31 9.24 -28.61 7.49
CA SER A 31 9.02 -29.75 8.35
C SER A 31 9.25 -29.37 9.80
N VAL A 32 8.52 -30.01 10.66
CA VAL A 32 8.68 -30.21 12.11
C VAL A 32 7.75 -29.42 13.01
N ALA A 33 7.29 -28.23 12.69
CA ALA A 33 6.27 -27.56 13.46
C ALA A 33 4.91 -27.73 12.79
N GLY A 34 4.04 -28.62 13.21
CA GLY A 34 2.71 -28.92 12.64
C GLY A 34 2.01 -27.80 11.84
N ASP A 35 0.94 -28.09 11.17
CA ASP A 35 0.24 -27.11 10.32
C ASP A 35 -0.12 -25.83 11.12
N VAL A 36 0.34 -24.68 10.65
CA VAL A 36 0.10 -23.36 11.27
C VAL A 36 -1.39 -23.05 11.43
N ARG A 37 -2.25 -23.72 10.67
CA ARG A 37 -3.72 -23.58 10.74
C ARG A 37 -4.34 -24.28 11.94
N SER A 38 -3.65 -25.23 12.56
CA SER A 38 -4.16 -26.06 13.64
C SER A 38 -3.47 -25.82 15.00
N ARG A 39 -2.55 -24.87 15.07
CA ARG A 39 -1.82 -24.48 16.27
C ARG A 39 -1.68 -22.98 16.40
N ALA A 40 -1.11 -22.50 17.51
CA ALA A 40 -0.75 -21.08 17.65
C ALA A 40 0.23 -20.65 16.53
N ILE A 41 -0.06 -19.53 15.87
CA ILE A 41 0.83 -18.89 14.91
C ILE A 41 1.95 -18.20 15.70
N ARG A 42 3.21 -18.50 15.40
CA ARG A 42 4.36 -17.94 16.08
C ARG A 42 4.86 -16.71 15.33
N LEU A 43 4.54 -15.54 15.89
CA LEU A 43 4.89 -14.23 15.32
C LEU A 43 6.17 -13.69 15.95
N GLY A 44 7.14 -13.33 15.12
CA GLY A 44 8.35 -12.59 15.51
C GLY A 44 8.26 -11.12 15.09
N ILE A 45 8.58 -10.22 15.99
CA ILE A 45 8.67 -8.78 15.72
C ILE A 45 10.13 -8.35 15.86
N VAL A 46 10.70 -7.78 14.79
CA VAL A 46 12.08 -7.31 14.76
C VAL A 46 12.08 -5.83 14.37
N LEU A 47 11.91 -4.96 15.36
CA LEU A 47 11.74 -3.51 15.18
C LEU A 47 12.49 -2.74 16.27
N PRO A 48 12.83 -1.45 16.09
CA PRO A 48 13.38 -0.61 17.15
C PRO A 48 12.29 -0.31 18.20
N LEU A 49 12.21 -1.14 19.23
CA LEU A 49 11.20 -1.04 20.31
C LEU A 49 11.76 -0.30 21.52
N HIS A 50 11.89 1.02 21.41
CA HIS A 50 12.42 1.89 22.48
C HIS A 50 11.82 3.30 22.36
N ASP A 51 11.98 4.13 23.38
CA ASP A 51 11.46 5.51 23.44
C ASP A 51 12.51 6.61 23.20
N ARG A 52 13.76 6.23 22.85
CA ARG A 52 14.91 7.15 22.76
C ARG A 52 14.81 8.13 21.59
N ASN A 53 14.17 7.75 20.49
CA ASN A 53 14.02 8.57 19.29
C ASN A 53 12.63 8.41 18.65
N GLY A 54 12.38 9.16 17.56
CA GLY A 54 11.11 9.12 16.87
C GLY A 54 10.78 7.77 16.21
N ASP A 55 11.80 7.06 15.73
CA ASP A 55 11.59 5.74 15.09
C ASP A 55 11.17 4.71 16.14
N GLY A 56 11.88 4.66 17.27
CA GLY A 56 11.53 3.77 18.37
C GLY A 56 10.11 4.02 18.87
N LYS A 57 9.75 5.28 19.14
CA LYS A 57 8.40 5.65 19.59
C LYS A 57 7.32 5.22 18.59
N ARG A 58 7.55 5.45 17.29
CA ARG A 58 6.61 5.03 16.23
C ARG A 58 6.47 3.51 16.15
N MET A 59 7.58 2.77 16.33
CA MET A 59 7.55 1.32 16.27
C MET A 59 6.96 0.68 17.52
N VAL A 60 7.11 1.30 18.70
CA VAL A 60 6.36 0.89 19.90
C VAL A 60 4.86 1.08 19.68
N GLU A 61 4.44 2.19 19.08
CA GLU A 61 3.05 2.46 18.74
C GLU A 61 2.50 1.43 17.72
N TYR A 62 3.29 1.13 16.69
CA TYR A 62 2.99 0.08 15.72
C TYR A 62 2.83 -1.29 16.38
N TYR A 63 3.76 -1.66 17.27
CA TYR A 63 3.72 -2.93 18.00
C TYR A 63 2.47 -3.06 18.89
N ARG A 64 2.04 -1.98 19.53
CA ARG A 64 0.77 -1.95 20.27
C ARG A 64 -0.41 -2.28 19.37
N GLY A 65 -0.43 -1.76 18.15
CA GLY A 65 -1.41 -2.12 17.13
C GLY A 65 -1.38 -3.61 16.76
N VAL A 66 -0.18 -4.18 16.62
CA VAL A 66 -0.01 -5.63 16.40
C VAL A 66 -0.63 -6.44 17.53
N LEU A 67 -0.39 -6.05 18.78
CA LEU A 67 -0.97 -6.73 19.95
C LEU A 67 -2.50 -6.64 19.96
N MET A 68 -3.08 -5.49 19.60
CA MET A 68 -4.52 -5.33 19.46
C MET A 68 -5.11 -6.25 18.39
N ALA A 69 -4.39 -6.47 17.27
CA ALA A 69 -4.81 -7.41 16.25
C ALA A 69 -4.77 -8.86 16.77
N CYS A 70 -3.73 -9.22 17.52
CA CYS A 70 -3.64 -10.54 18.16
C CYS A 70 -4.81 -10.79 19.13
N ASP A 71 -5.16 -9.80 19.95
CA ASP A 71 -6.30 -9.88 20.87
C ASP A 71 -7.64 -10.00 20.12
N SER A 72 -7.80 -9.31 19.01
CA SER A 72 -8.99 -9.39 18.17
C SER A 72 -9.13 -10.78 17.54
N LEU A 73 -8.03 -11.31 16.98
CA LEU A 73 -7.99 -12.63 16.38
C LEU A 73 -8.18 -13.76 17.43
N LYS A 74 -7.70 -13.57 18.65
CA LYS A 74 -7.95 -14.51 19.74
C LYS A 74 -9.45 -14.67 20.05
N LYS A 75 -10.21 -13.57 19.96
CA LYS A 75 -11.68 -13.62 20.07
C LYS A 75 -12.35 -14.38 18.93
N GLU A 76 -11.69 -14.47 17.77
CA GLU A 76 -12.10 -15.28 16.62
C GLU A 76 -11.61 -16.75 16.71
N GLY A 77 -10.95 -17.14 17.81
CA GLY A 77 -10.44 -18.50 18.02
C GLY A 77 -9.04 -18.72 17.42
N ILE A 78 -8.35 -17.69 16.95
CA ILE A 78 -7.00 -17.78 16.37
C ILE A 78 -5.97 -17.48 17.45
N SER A 79 -5.17 -18.48 17.83
CA SER A 79 -4.11 -18.33 18.84
C SER A 79 -2.83 -17.81 18.20
N ILE A 80 -2.21 -16.80 18.82
CA ILE A 80 -0.93 -16.22 18.39
C ILE A 80 0.04 -16.24 19.57
N ASP A 81 1.26 -16.73 19.32
CA ASP A 81 2.40 -16.63 20.20
C ASP A 81 3.33 -15.53 19.67
N VAL A 82 3.46 -14.42 20.39
CA VAL A 82 4.20 -13.23 19.97
C VAL A 82 5.52 -13.14 20.74
N HIS A 83 6.63 -13.04 19.99
CA HIS A 83 7.93 -12.68 20.57
C HIS A 83 8.47 -11.43 19.86
N ALA A 84 8.93 -10.46 20.62
CA ALA A 84 9.41 -9.18 20.10
C ALA A 84 10.84 -8.90 20.52
N TRP A 85 11.69 -8.57 19.54
CA TRP A 85 13.08 -8.17 19.74
C TRP A 85 13.25 -6.70 19.41
N ASN A 86 13.98 -6.00 20.28
CA ASN A 86 14.40 -4.63 20.01
C ASN A 86 15.60 -4.65 19.04
N ALA A 87 15.42 -4.11 17.85
CA ALA A 87 16.42 -4.01 16.80
C ALA A 87 16.66 -2.55 16.41
N PRO A 88 17.46 -1.79 17.17
CA PRO A 88 17.77 -0.41 16.86
C PRO A 88 18.62 -0.28 15.59
N GLU A 89 18.74 0.94 15.07
CA GLU A 89 19.31 1.21 13.74
C GLU A 89 20.71 0.63 13.52
N ASN A 90 21.55 0.65 14.53
CA ASN A 90 22.95 0.20 14.45
C ASN A 90 23.17 -1.21 14.99
N SER A 91 22.11 -1.95 15.31
CA SER A 91 22.26 -3.33 15.76
C SER A 91 22.46 -4.29 14.59
N ASP A 92 23.35 -5.23 14.81
CA ASP A 92 23.41 -6.50 14.08
C ASP A 92 22.31 -7.43 14.61
N LEU A 93 21.74 -8.26 13.77
CA LEU A 93 20.68 -9.19 14.16
C LEU A 93 21.22 -10.57 14.58
N THR A 94 22.53 -10.79 14.57
CA THR A 94 23.18 -12.11 14.79
C THR A 94 22.69 -12.76 16.07
N ASP A 95 22.73 -12.05 17.20
CA ASP A 95 22.33 -12.60 18.52
C ASP A 95 20.83 -12.96 18.55
N ILE A 96 20.00 -12.12 17.93
CA ILE A 96 18.55 -12.36 17.81
C ILE A 96 18.31 -13.63 17.01
N LEU A 97 18.95 -13.74 15.84
CA LEU A 97 18.75 -14.82 14.88
C LEU A 97 19.41 -16.14 15.33
N ALA A 98 20.37 -16.12 16.25
CA ALA A 98 20.94 -17.31 16.84
C ALA A 98 20.02 -18.00 17.87
N SER A 99 18.94 -17.33 18.29
CA SER A 99 18.05 -17.86 19.32
C SER A 99 17.10 -18.95 18.77
N SER A 100 16.78 -19.94 19.63
CA SER A 100 15.79 -20.97 19.29
C SER A 100 14.38 -20.39 19.09
N GLU A 101 14.07 -19.31 19.80
CA GLU A 101 12.83 -18.56 19.63
C GLU A 101 12.69 -18.01 18.23
N ALA A 102 13.74 -17.37 17.68
CA ALA A 102 13.72 -16.88 16.30
C ALA A 102 13.56 -18.04 15.30
N ALA A 103 14.33 -19.13 15.47
CA ALA A 103 14.26 -20.29 14.59
C ALA A 103 12.87 -20.94 14.52
N SER A 104 12.08 -20.75 15.57
CA SER A 104 10.72 -21.33 15.69
C SER A 104 9.61 -20.48 15.06
N ARG A 105 9.84 -19.21 14.67
CA ARG A 105 8.78 -18.31 14.19
C ARG A 105 8.27 -18.65 12.81
N ASP A 106 6.97 -18.49 12.61
CA ASP A 106 6.30 -18.72 11.31
C ASP A 106 6.28 -17.47 10.44
N LEU A 107 6.16 -16.30 11.08
CA LEU A 107 6.07 -15.00 10.45
C LEU A 107 6.94 -14.00 11.18
N PHE A 108 7.72 -13.21 10.44
CA PHE A 108 8.41 -12.03 10.97
C PHE A 108 7.78 -10.76 10.44
N ILE A 109 7.57 -9.77 11.30
CA ILE A 109 7.27 -8.38 10.93
C ILE A 109 8.48 -7.53 11.27
N GLY A 110 9.10 -6.95 10.29
CA GLY A 110 10.34 -6.21 10.32
C GLY A 110 11.28 -6.58 9.17
N PRO A 111 12.49 -6.03 9.17
CA PRO A 111 12.97 -4.96 10.04
C PRO A 111 12.46 -3.58 9.61
N LEU A 112 12.77 -2.54 10.39
CA LEU A 112 12.56 -1.16 9.98
C LEU A 112 13.65 -0.67 9.03
N TYR A 113 14.91 -1.00 9.32
CA TYR A 113 16.06 -0.45 8.62
C TYR A 113 16.55 -1.34 7.48
N SER A 114 16.81 -0.74 6.32
CA SER A 114 17.20 -1.46 5.10
C SER A 114 18.45 -2.32 5.26
N LYS A 115 19.43 -1.88 6.07
CA LYS A 115 20.68 -2.63 6.32
C LYS A 115 20.49 -3.95 7.08
N GLN A 116 19.36 -4.11 7.77
CA GLN A 116 19.01 -5.34 8.47
C GLN A 116 18.20 -6.32 7.61
N VAL A 117 17.71 -5.87 6.44
CA VAL A 117 16.83 -6.66 5.56
C VAL A 117 17.53 -7.93 5.08
N GLU A 118 18.79 -7.82 4.67
CA GLU A 118 19.54 -8.97 4.12
C GLU A 118 19.68 -10.10 5.14
N GLN A 119 20.06 -9.76 6.39
CA GLN A 119 20.23 -10.76 7.45
C GLN A 119 18.91 -11.47 7.77
N LEU A 120 17.82 -10.72 7.98
CA LEU A 120 16.51 -11.30 8.28
C LEU A 120 15.96 -12.10 7.09
N ALA A 121 16.16 -11.63 5.87
CA ALA A 121 15.71 -12.32 4.67
C ALA A 121 16.43 -13.66 4.46
N ALA A 122 17.75 -13.71 4.66
CA ALA A 122 18.52 -14.94 4.60
C ALA A 122 18.05 -15.95 5.65
N PHE A 123 17.85 -15.49 6.88
CA PHE A 123 17.35 -16.30 7.99
C PHE A 123 15.96 -16.87 7.72
N THR A 124 15.01 -16.03 7.35
CA THR A 124 13.62 -16.48 7.09
C THR A 124 13.53 -17.45 5.94
N ARG A 125 14.37 -17.28 4.91
CA ARG A 125 14.49 -18.26 3.82
C ARG A 125 15.00 -19.61 4.30
N GLN A 126 16.02 -19.61 5.16
CA GLN A 126 16.61 -20.84 5.72
C GLN A 126 15.60 -21.61 6.58
N HIS A 127 14.85 -20.90 7.42
CA HIS A 127 13.89 -21.49 8.35
C HIS A 127 12.47 -21.66 7.80
N GLY A 128 12.23 -21.24 6.55
CA GLY A 128 10.92 -21.36 5.91
C GLY A 128 9.85 -20.44 6.50
N SER A 129 10.23 -19.37 7.16
CA SER A 129 9.32 -18.37 7.72
C SER A 129 8.92 -17.34 6.67
N LEU A 130 7.75 -16.72 6.81
CA LEU A 130 7.39 -15.54 6.04
C LEU A 130 8.00 -14.27 6.67
N MET A 131 8.28 -13.29 5.83
CA MET A 131 8.83 -11.99 6.22
C MET A 131 8.00 -10.85 5.67
N VAL A 132 7.54 -9.97 6.54
CA VAL A 132 6.81 -8.75 6.18
C VAL A 132 7.69 -7.55 6.47
N ILE A 133 8.03 -6.78 5.44
CA ILE A 133 8.79 -5.53 5.54
C ILE A 133 7.80 -4.37 5.56
N PRO A 134 7.55 -3.76 6.75
CA PRO A 134 6.43 -2.82 6.89
C PRO A 134 6.70 -1.44 6.29
N PHE A 135 7.96 -0.94 6.32
CA PHE A 135 8.25 0.46 6.01
C PHE A 135 9.45 0.70 5.08
N SER A 136 10.31 -0.30 4.85
CA SER A 136 11.45 -0.14 3.96
C SER A 136 11.09 -0.39 2.51
N ILE A 137 11.60 0.45 1.60
CA ILE A 137 11.54 0.24 0.15
C ILE A 137 12.80 -0.41 -0.42
N ASN A 138 13.91 -0.36 0.31
CA ASN A 138 15.19 -0.93 -0.14
C ASN A 138 15.31 -2.39 0.32
N ALA A 139 14.72 -3.29 -0.46
CA ALA A 139 14.69 -4.72 -0.23
C ALA A 139 14.95 -5.50 -1.54
N PRO A 140 16.18 -5.53 -2.06
CA PRO A 140 16.49 -6.20 -3.33
C PRO A 140 16.17 -7.69 -3.32
N GLN A 141 16.19 -8.34 -2.14
CA GLN A 141 15.82 -9.74 -1.93
C GLN A 141 14.37 -10.04 -2.34
N LEU A 142 13.50 -9.04 -2.38
CA LEU A 142 12.12 -9.16 -2.85
C LEU A 142 12.04 -9.77 -4.26
N ARG A 143 13.03 -9.50 -5.12
CA ARG A 143 13.03 -9.99 -6.51
C ARG A 143 13.38 -11.48 -6.64
N THR A 144 13.97 -12.08 -5.61
CA THR A 144 14.52 -13.43 -5.65
C THR A 144 13.99 -14.38 -4.57
N GLN A 145 13.34 -13.86 -3.53
CA GLN A 145 12.87 -14.66 -2.40
C GLN A 145 11.35 -14.59 -2.29
N GLN A 146 10.69 -15.73 -2.38
CA GLN A 146 9.23 -15.86 -2.46
C GLN A 146 8.50 -15.66 -1.13
N ASN A 147 9.23 -15.71 -0.01
CA ASN A 147 8.68 -15.60 1.34
C ASN A 147 8.63 -14.16 1.88
N ILE A 148 8.94 -13.16 1.05
CA ILE A 148 9.00 -11.74 1.45
C ILE A 148 7.77 -10.99 0.94
N PHE A 149 7.18 -10.22 1.85
CA PHE A 149 6.10 -9.28 1.57
C PHE A 149 6.57 -7.86 1.91
N GLN A 150 6.62 -6.99 0.91
CA GLN A 150 6.96 -5.58 1.07
C GLN A 150 5.70 -4.73 1.01
N ILE A 151 5.44 -3.94 2.04
CA ILE A 151 4.21 -3.15 2.13
C ILE A 151 4.38 -1.79 1.45
N TYR A 152 5.49 -1.09 1.69
CA TYR A 152 5.72 0.21 1.06
C TYR A 152 6.04 0.06 -0.43
N GLN A 153 5.50 1.01 -1.22
CA GLN A 153 5.68 1.08 -2.67
C GLN A 153 6.74 2.11 -3.02
N TYR A 154 7.42 1.89 -4.13
CA TYR A 154 8.29 2.92 -4.71
C TYR A 154 7.45 4.11 -5.20
N GLN A 155 7.92 5.32 -4.92
CA GLN A 155 7.18 6.54 -5.26
C GLN A 155 6.88 6.67 -6.76
N ASP A 156 7.83 6.28 -7.61
CA ASP A 156 7.65 6.34 -9.07
C ASP A 156 6.56 5.38 -9.55
N GLU A 157 6.54 4.15 -9.04
CA GLU A 157 5.50 3.16 -9.36
C GLU A 157 4.11 3.61 -8.87
N GLN A 158 4.07 4.23 -7.69
CA GLN A 158 2.84 4.81 -7.14
C GLN A 158 2.36 5.98 -8.01
N ASN A 159 3.28 6.87 -8.42
CA ASN A 159 2.96 7.98 -9.32
C ASN A 159 2.40 7.47 -10.65
N GLU A 160 3.04 6.49 -11.29
CA GLU A 160 2.56 5.90 -12.54
C GLU A 160 1.16 5.29 -12.41
N SER A 161 0.92 4.54 -11.33
CA SER A 161 -0.39 3.93 -11.07
C SER A 161 -1.45 5.00 -10.82
N THR A 162 -1.12 6.02 -10.06
CA THR A 162 -2.00 7.18 -9.78
C THR A 162 -2.32 7.95 -11.04
N ILE A 163 -1.34 8.21 -11.91
CA ILE A 163 -1.51 8.93 -13.19
C ILE A 163 -2.44 8.13 -14.12
N ARG A 164 -2.25 6.82 -14.24
CA ARG A 164 -3.14 5.98 -15.06
C ARG A 164 -4.60 6.11 -14.58
N ARG A 165 -4.82 5.96 -13.26
CA ARG A 165 -6.16 6.07 -12.67
C ARG A 165 -6.75 7.47 -12.76
N PHE A 166 -5.91 8.50 -12.60
CA PHE A 166 -6.32 9.88 -12.88
C PHE A 166 -6.87 10.03 -14.30
N CYS A 167 -6.12 9.57 -15.29
CA CYS A 167 -6.52 9.68 -16.69
C CYS A 167 -7.80 8.91 -17.01
N ASP A 168 -8.04 7.78 -16.33
CA ASP A 168 -9.26 6.98 -16.51
C ASP A 168 -10.47 7.66 -15.80
N LEU A 169 -10.28 8.10 -14.55
CA LEU A 169 -11.35 8.71 -13.74
C LEU A 169 -11.83 10.07 -14.29
N PHE A 170 -10.90 10.86 -14.80
CA PHE A 170 -11.17 12.20 -15.33
C PHE A 170 -11.18 12.24 -16.85
N ALA A 171 -11.56 11.14 -17.51
CA ALA A 171 -11.55 11.04 -18.98
C ALA A 171 -12.29 12.18 -19.66
N ASP A 172 -13.42 12.60 -19.13
CA ASP A 172 -14.30 13.66 -19.68
C ASP A 172 -14.04 15.05 -19.07
N CYS A 173 -12.99 15.19 -18.24
CA CYS A 173 -12.64 16.46 -17.61
C CYS A 173 -11.50 17.17 -18.36
N HIS A 174 -11.43 18.49 -18.20
CA HIS A 174 -10.34 19.32 -18.67
C HIS A 174 -9.29 19.50 -17.57
N PRO A 175 -8.06 18.93 -17.71
CA PRO A 175 -6.99 19.11 -16.71
C PRO A 175 -6.41 20.53 -16.76
N VAL A 176 -6.31 21.17 -15.58
CA VAL A 176 -5.65 22.46 -15.38
C VAL A 176 -4.48 22.24 -14.42
N ILE A 177 -3.26 22.28 -14.92
CA ILE A 177 -2.06 22.08 -14.11
C ILE A 177 -1.55 23.46 -13.69
N VAL A 178 -1.38 23.65 -12.38
CA VAL A 178 -1.08 24.95 -11.77
C VAL A 178 0.33 24.94 -11.20
N ASP A 179 1.17 25.81 -11.73
CA ASP A 179 2.48 26.10 -11.15
C ASP A 179 2.33 26.95 -9.89
N CYS A 180 2.82 26.44 -8.78
CA CYS A 180 2.79 27.09 -7.47
C CYS A 180 4.04 27.92 -7.18
N ALA A 181 5.03 27.90 -8.07
CA ALA A 181 6.35 28.52 -7.87
C ALA A 181 7.03 28.09 -6.54
N ASP A 182 6.84 26.82 -6.17
CA ASP A 182 7.39 26.20 -4.97
C ASP A 182 8.60 25.35 -5.35
N SER A 183 9.78 25.94 -5.20
CA SER A 183 11.07 25.30 -5.55
C SER A 183 11.43 24.12 -4.63
N ALA A 184 10.83 24.03 -3.44
CA ALA A 184 11.04 22.94 -2.49
C ALA A 184 10.12 21.74 -2.78
N SER A 185 9.15 21.88 -3.68
CA SER A 185 8.18 20.83 -3.97
C SER A 185 8.79 19.68 -4.76
N THR A 186 8.49 18.45 -4.35
CA THR A 186 8.78 17.21 -5.08
C THR A 186 7.65 16.77 -6.03
N LYS A 187 6.52 17.51 -6.06
CA LYS A 187 5.33 17.12 -6.85
C LYS A 187 5.48 17.44 -8.35
N GLY A 188 6.55 18.12 -8.74
CA GLY A 188 6.89 18.38 -10.13
C GLY A 188 7.09 17.10 -10.96
N SER A 189 7.61 16.02 -10.37
CA SER A 189 7.74 14.72 -11.03
C SER A 189 6.38 14.13 -11.39
N PHE A 190 5.39 14.19 -10.48
CA PHE A 190 4.03 13.76 -10.73
C PHE A 190 3.36 14.56 -11.85
N THR A 191 3.38 15.90 -11.78
CA THR A 191 2.73 16.75 -12.79
C THR A 191 3.43 16.65 -14.16
N SER A 192 4.75 16.44 -14.21
CA SER A 192 5.47 16.16 -15.46
C SER A 192 5.07 14.80 -16.04
N GLY A 193 4.98 13.76 -15.21
CA GLY A 193 4.50 12.44 -15.63
C GLY A 193 3.04 12.48 -16.13
N LEU A 194 2.19 13.23 -15.43
CA LEU A 194 0.79 13.43 -15.84
C LEU A 194 0.68 14.09 -17.23
N ARG A 195 1.46 15.14 -17.46
CA ARG A 195 1.49 15.81 -18.79
C ARG A 195 1.88 14.83 -19.90
N LYS A 196 2.96 14.07 -19.70
CA LYS A 196 3.41 13.05 -20.66
C LYS A 196 2.33 12.03 -20.97
N GLU A 197 1.59 11.56 -19.94
CA GLU A 197 0.52 10.59 -20.15
C GLU A 197 -0.70 11.20 -20.85
N LEU A 198 -1.05 12.47 -20.55
CA LEU A 198 -2.10 13.21 -21.26
C LEU A 198 -1.74 13.39 -22.73
N GLU A 199 -0.51 13.79 -23.04
CA GLU A 199 0.00 13.92 -24.41
C GLU A 199 -0.02 12.60 -25.17
N LYS A 200 0.41 11.50 -24.53
CA LYS A 200 0.35 10.15 -25.10
C LYS A 200 -1.07 9.71 -25.43
N ARG A 201 -2.06 10.16 -24.63
CA ARG A 201 -3.49 9.87 -24.86
C ARG A 201 -4.17 10.90 -25.76
N ASN A 202 -3.43 11.84 -26.36
CA ASN A 202 -3.94 12.94 -27.18
C ASN A 202 -5.03 13.77 -26.45
N ARG A 203 -4.82 14.01 -25.15
CA ARG A 203 -5.73 14.80 -24.30
C ARG A 203 -5.20 16.21 -24.09
N ALA A 204 -6.03 17.19 -24.43
CA ALA A 204 -5.72 18.59 -24.16
C ALA A 204 -5.74 18.89 -22.65
N TYR A 205 -4.84 19.76 -22.23
CA TYR A 205 -4.75 20.31 -20.87
C TYR A 205 -4.24 21.73 -20.94
N ASN A 206 -4.48 22.53 -19.91
CA ASN A 206 -3.93 23.87 -19.81
C ASN A 206 -2.96 24.02 -18.64
N LEU A 207 -2.02 24.96 -18.80
CA LEU A 207 -1.07 25.36 -17.76
C LEU A 207 -1.41 26.76 -17.30
N THR A 208 -1.31 27.00 -15.99
CA THR A 208 -1.42 28.34 -15.40
C THR A 208 -0.52 28.42 -14.15
N SER A 209 -0.48 29.56 -13.48
CA SER A 209 0.32 29.76 -12.27
C SER A 209 -0.46 30.48 -11.20
N LEU A 210 -0.17 30.20 -9.93
CA LEU A 210 -0.70 30.98 -8.81
C LEU A 210 -0.26 32.45 -8.84
N ARG A 211 0.82 32.77 -9.57
CA ARG A 211 1.30 34.14 -9.78
C ARG A 211 0.63 34.88 -10.96
N SER A 212 -0.12 34.17 -11.80
CA SER A 212 -0.84 34.78 -12.93
C SER A 212 -1.87 35.78 -12.44
N LYS A 213 -2.12 36.84 -13.24
CA LYS A 213 -3.26 37.72 -13.03
C LYS A 213 -4.56 36.93 -13.14
N ASP A 214 -5.62 37.39 -12.51
CA ASP A 214 -6.90 36.64 -12.44
C ASP A 214 -7.49 36.35 -13.82
N LYS A 215 -7.36 37.29 -14.78
CA LYS A 215 -7.77 37.06 -16.17
C LYS A 215 -7.02 35.89 -16.82
N ASP A 216 -5.69 35.86 -16.67
CA ASP A 216 -4.86 34.84 -17.28
C ASP A 216 -5.04 33.49 -16.58
N PHE A 217 -5.25 33.51 -15.28
CA PHE A 217 -5.63 32.32 -14.50
C PHE A 217 -6.97 31.73 -14.98
N CYS A 218 -7.96 32.61 -15.18
CA CYS A 218 -9.27 32.24 -15.65
C CYS A 218 -9.26 31.60 -17.07
N ASN A 219 -8.41 32.11 -17.98
CA ASN A 219 -8.30 31.60 -19.34
C ASN A 219 -7.82 30.14 -19.44
N ALA A 220 -7.27 29.58 -18.37
CA ALA A 220 -6.87 28.18 -18.34
C ALA A 220 -8.03 27.19 -18.16
N PHE A 221 -9.22 27.68 -17.80
CA PHE A 221 -10.39 26.84 -17.49
C PHE A 221 -11.32 26.70 -18.69
N SER A 222 -11.83 25.48 -18.89
CA SER A 222 -12.86 25.19 -19.90
C SER A 222 -14.24 25.56 -19.36
N GLU A 223 -15.03 26.23 -20.20
CA GLU A 223 -16.43 26.53 -19.89
C GLU A 223 -17.39 25.37 -20.23
N SER A 224 -16.95 24.47 -21.11
CA SER A 224 -17.77 23.35 -21.62
C SER A 224 -17.55 22.04 -20.86
N GLN A 225 -16.41 21.87 -20.16
CA GLN A 225 -16.06 20.66 -19.44
C GLN A 225 -15.87 20.94 -17.95
N LYS A 226 -16.00 19.90 -17.10
CA LYS A 226 -15.57 19.95 -15.72
C LYS A 226 -14.06 20.06 -15.67
N ASN A 227 -13.53 21.02 -14.94
CA ASN A 227 -12.09 21.22 -14.79
C ASN A 227 -11.56 20.43 -13.61
N VAL A 228 -10.45 19.72 -13.80
CA VAL A 228 -9.71 19.07 -12.72
C VAL A 228 -8.38 19.79 -12.49
N VAL A 229 -8.28 20.46 -11.35
CA VAL A 229 -7.12 21.28 -10.99
C VAL A 229 -6.08 20.44 -10.27
N VAL A 230 -4.82 20.47 -10.77
CA VAL A 230 -3.69 19.74 -10.20
C VAL A 230 -2.57 20.73 -9.92
N LEU A 231 -2.17 20.87 -8.66
CA LEU A 231 -1.05 21.72 -8.26
C LEU A 231 0.28 20.96 -8.41
N ASN A 232 1.37 21.67 -8.72
CA ASN A 232 2.72 21.10 -8.65
C ASN A 232 3.35 21.20 -7.26
N SER A 233 2.54 21.44 -6.23
CA SER A 233 2.97 21.51 -4.83
C SER A 233 1.91 20.90 -3.91
N GLY A 234 2.38 20.15 -2.89
CA GLY A 234 1.54 19.65 -1.79
C GLY A 234 1.50 20.58 -0.57
N SER A 235 2.18 21.73 -0.62
CA SER A 235 2.31 22.59 0.55
C SER A 235 0.99 23.26 0.95
N LYS A 236 0.83 23.50 2.26
CA LYS A 236 -0.32 24.23 2.82
C LYS A 236 -0.49 25.63 2.21
N VAL A 237 0.62 26.30 1.94
CA VAL A 237 0.62 27.65 1.37
C VAL A 237 0.06 27.62 -0.05
N ALA A 238 0.55 26.69 -0.90
CA ALA A 238 0.06 26.51 -2.25
C ALA A 238 -1.44 26.14 -2.28
N LEU A 239 -1.87 25.24 -1.42
CA LEU A 239 -3.28 24.85 -1.29
C LEU A 239 -4.16 26.05 -0.94
N ASN A 240 -3.81 26.81 0.10
CA ASN A 240 -4.60 27.97 0.53
C ASN A 240 -4.68 29.05 -0.55
N THR A 241 -3.55 29.33 -1.23
CA THR A 241 -3.51 30.31 -2.33
C THR A 241 -4.38 29.86 -3.51
N ALA A 242 -4.30 28.56 -3.87
CA ALA A 242 -5.13 27.99 -4.93
C ALA A 242 -6.63 28.09 -4.58
N ILE A 243 -7.03 27.71 -3.35
CA ILE A 243 -8.42 27.84 -2.89
C ILE A 243 -8.90 29.29 -2.97
N GLY A 244 -8.07 30.27 -2.58
CA GLY A 244 -8.39 31.70 -2.70
C GLY A 244 -8.66 32.11 -4.15
N LYS A 245 -7.77 31.73 -5.09
CA LYS A 245 -7.95 32.03 -6.53
C LYS A 245 -9.17 31.32 -7.12
N LEU A 246 -9.40 30.06 -6.77
CA LEU A 246 -10.58 29.32 -7.21
C LEU A 246 -11.88 29.93 -6.65
N SER A 247 -11.84 30.48 -5.43
CA SER A 247 -13.00 31.16 -4.84
C SER A 247 -13.34 32.44 -5.60
N THR A 248 -12.33 33.27 -5.94
CA THR A 248 -12.49 34.46 -6.79
C THR A 248 -13.03 34.07 -8.17
N LEU A 249 -12.47 33.01 -8.77
CA LEU A 249 -12.93 32.51 -10.07
C LEU A 249 -14.38 32.05 -10.03
N SER A 250 -14.80 31.34 -8.97
CA SER A 250 -16.19 30.87 -8.81
C SER A 250 -17.18 32.00 -8.62
N LEU A 251 -16.74 33.15 -8.10
CA LEU A 251 -17.58 34.36 -7.99
C LEU A 251 -17.74 35.07 -9.34
N THR A 252 -16.68 35.11 -10.15
CA THR A 252 -16.69 35.78 -11.47
C THR A 252 -17.29 34.91 -12.58
N LYS A 253 -17.13 33.59 -12.48
CA LYS A 253 -17.67 32.59 -13.42
C LYS A 253 -18.36 31.44 -12.67
N PRO A 254 -19.55 31.64 -12.14
CA PRO A 254 -20.27 30.66 -11.31
C PRO A 254 -20.69 29.39 -12.05
N SER A 255 -20.72 29.41 -13.40
CA SER A 255 -21.04 28.24 -14.23
C SER A 255 -19.89 27.23 -14.35
N LEU A 256 -18.65 27.61 -13.99
CA LEU A 256 -17.51 26.71 -14.06
C LEU A 256 -17.64 25.56 -13.06
N LYS A 257 -17.53 24.35 -13.57
CA LYS A 257 -17.45 23.11 -12.77
C LYS A 257 -16.00 22.82 -12.48
N ILE A 258 -15.63 22.80 -11.20
CA ILE A 258 -14.23 22.63 -10.76
C ILE A 258 -14.16 21.51 -9.73
N CYS A 259 -13.22 20.59 -9.90
CA CYS A 259 -12.75 19.69 -8.85
C CYS A 259 -11.23 19.80 -8.72
N MET A 260 -10.67 19.30 -7.63
CA MET A 260 -9.23 19.33 -7.37
C MET A 260 -8.70 17.90 -7.17
N PHE A 261 -7.51 17.68 -7.68
CA PHE A 261 -6.74 16.46 -7.42
C PHE A 261 -5.50 16.85 -6.61
N GLY A 262 -5.42 16.33 -5.38
CA GLY A 262 -4.42 16.72 -4.40
C GLY A 262 -3.38 15.65 -4.10
N TYR A 263 -2.83 15.74 -2.89
CA TYR A 263 -1.77 14.85 -2.40
C TYR A 263 -2.05 14.45 -0.96
N SER A 264 -1.47 13.32 -0.52
CA SER A 264 -1.57 12.85 0.87
C SER A 264 -1.12 13.88 1.91
N ASP A 265 -0.25 14.83 1.51
CA ASP A 265 0.16 15.99 2.30
C ASP A 265 -1.02 16.86 2.78
N TRP A 266 -2.17 16.79 2.10
CA TRP A 266 -3.37 17.55 2.46
C TRP A 266 -4.25 16.87 3.51
N LEU A 267 -4.08 15.57 3.73
CA LEU A 267 -4.87 14.82 4.72
C LEU A 267 -4.80 15.42 6.14
N PRO A 268 -3.62 15.84 6.66
CA PRO A 268 -3.56 16.52 7.96
C PRO A 268 -4.29 17.87 8.01
N LEU A 269 -4.57 18.47 6.86
CA LEU A 269 -5.26 19.75 6.73
C LEU A 269 -6.77 19.59 6.57
N ALA A 270 -7.26 18.37 6.34
CA ALA A 270 -8.64 18.11 5.95
C ALA A 270 -9.66 18.69 6.94
N SER A 271 -9.44 18.55 8.26
CA SER A 271 -10.36 19.09 9.27
C SER A 271 -10.54 20.63 9.19
N ARG A 272 -9.48 21.35 8.77
CA ARG A 272 -9.50 22.82 8.63
C ARG A 272 -9.97 23.30 7.28
N GLN A 273 -9.97 22.41 6.29
CA GLN A 273 -10.31 22.71 4.89
C GLN A 273 -11.55 21.95 4.41
N LEU A 274 -12.27 21.33 5.32
CA LEU A 274 -13.33 20.37 5.01
C LEU A 274 -14.40 20.92 4.08
N GLU A 275 -14.87 22.14 4.33
CA GLU A 275 -15.85 22.82 3.48
C GLU A 275 -15.31 23.07 2.06
N ASN A 276 -14.05 23.51 1.95
CA ASN A 276 -13.39 23.69 0.66
C ASN A 276 -13.17 22.38 -0.07
N PHE A 277 -12.84 21.30 0.67
CA PHE A 277 -12.65 19.98 0.08
C PHE A 277 -13.97 19.44 -0.48
N TYR A 278 -15.09 19.63 0.19
CA TYR A 278 -16.40 19.30 -0.35
C TYR A 278 -16.79 20.21 -1.52
N LYS A 279 -16.60 21.53 -1.38
CA LYS A 279 -16.94 22.51 -2.42
C LYS A 279 -16.24 22.26 -3.74
N TYR A 280 -14.93 21.91 -3.69
CA TYR A 280 -14.12 21.64 -4.86
C TYR A 280 -13.94 20.15 -5.14
N GLU A 281 -14.78 19.32 -4.57
CA GLU A 281 -14.81 17.87 -4.84
C GLU A 281 -13.41 17.28 -4.92
N VAL A 282 -12.65 17.40 -3.81
CA VAL A 282 -11.22 17.05 -3.76
C VAL A 282 -11.02 15.56 -3.78
N TYR A 283 -10.10 15.11 -4.61
CA TYR A 283 -9.59 13.73 -4.66
C TYR A 283 -8.16 13.68 -4.15
N ILE A 284 -7.85 12.83 -3.19
CA ILE A 284 -6.52 12.67 -2.61
C ILE A 284 -6.04 11.23 -2.77
N PRO A 285 -5.03 10.96 -3.63
CA PRO A 285 -4.40 9.65 -3.71
C PRO A 285 -3.56 9.38 -2.47
N THR A 286 -3.71 8.18 -1.90
CA THR A 286 -2.96 7.78 -0.72
C THR A 286 -2.90 6.25 -0.59
N THR A 287 -1.91 5.75 0.16
CA THR A 287 -1.79 4.33 0.52
C THR A 287 -2.33 4.04 1.92
N PHE A 288 -2.85 5.05 2.60
CA PHE A 288 -3.47 4.91 3.92
C PHE A 288 -4.52 5.99 4.15
N TYR A 289 -5.62 5.63 4.77
CA TYR A 289 -6.64 6.59 5.22
C TYR A 289 -7.49 5.96 6.31
N SER A 290 -7.64 6.64 7.43
CA SER A 290 -8.58 6.26 8.49
C SER A 290 -9.68 7.30 8.63
N ASN A 291 -10.93 6.86 8.49
CA ASN A 291 -12.07 7.71 8.79
C ASN A 291 -12.25 7.79 10.32
N GLN A 292 -11.95 8.95 10.89
CA GLN A 292 -12.03 9.17 12.35
C GLN A 292 -13.46 9.05 12.89
N LEU A 293 -14.46 9.16 12.03
CA LEU A 293 -15.89 9.06 12.39
C LEU A 293 -16.44 7.65 12.18
N SER A 294 -15.61 6.69 11.71
CA SER A 294 -16.08 5.32 11.52
C SER A 294 -16.16 4.57 12.84
N PRO A 295 -17.21 3.73 13.06
CA PRO A 295 -17.32 2.90 14.26
C PRO A 295 -16.10 1.98 14.45
N ALA A 296 -15.49 1.50 13.38
CA ALA A 296 -14.31 0.64 13.44
C ALA A 296 -13.10 1.40 14.01
N THR A 297 -12.85 2.63 13.56
CA THR A 297 -11.77 3.47 14.09
C THR A 297 -12.02 3.84 15.54
N ASP A 298 -13.25 4.21 15.89
CA ASP A 298 -13.62 4.56 17.27
C ASP A 298 -13.44 3.35 18.20
N HIS A 299 -13.90 2.16 17.80
CA HIS A 299 -13.70 0.94 18.57
C HIS A 299 -12.21 0.68 18.85
N LEU A 300 -11.33 0.82 17.84
CA LEU A 300 -9.88 0.63 18.05
C LEU A 300 -9.27 1.72 18.94
N ASN A 301 -9.74 2.96 18.86
CA ASN A 301 -9.31 4.02 19.79
C ASN A 301 -9.69 3.69 21.23
N GLN A 302 -10.90 3.18 21.47
CA GLN A 302 -11.36 2.76 22.81
C GLN A 302 -10.55 1.56 23.32
N LEU A 303 -10.32 0.56 22.47
CA LEU A 303 -9.51 -0.62 22.82
C LEU A 303 -8.06 -0.22 23.15
N TYR A 304 -7.48 0.70 22.38
CA TYR A 304 -6.13 1.20 22.63
C TYR A 304 -6.04 1.90 23.99
N ARG A 305 -6.99 2.77 24.32
CA ARG A 305 -7.04 3.44 25.63
C ARG A 305 -7.20 2.45 26.77
N ALA A 306 -8.06 1.46 26.61
CA ALA A 306 -8.27 0.42 27.62
C ALA A 306 -7.02 -0.40 27.91
N ASN A 307 -6.25 -0.76 26.84
CA ASN A 307 -5.09 -1.62 26.98
C ASN A 307 -3.80 -0.87 27.38
N PHE A 308 -3.64 0.37 26.96
CA PHE A 308 -2.38 1.10 27.12
C PHE A 308 -2.49 2.38 27.95
N HIS A 309 -3.68 2.73 28.44
CA HIS A 309 -3.95 3.89 29.30
C HIS A 309 -3.47 5.23 28.73
N GLN A 310 -3.46 5.35 27.42
CA GLN A 310 -3.07 6.57 26.68
C GLN A 310 -3.79 6.67 25.32
N GLU A 311 -3.71 7.84 24.69
CA GLU A 311 -4.22 8.05 23.33
C GLU A 311 -3.21 7.54 22.29
N MET A 312 -3.70 7.11 21.13
CA MET A 312 -2.83 6.84 19.98
C MET A 312 -2.09 8.11 19.54
N MET A 313 -0.86 7.96 19.09
CA MET A 313 -0.08 9.08 18.54
C MET A 313 -0.84 9.76 17.39
N ALA A 314 -0.92 11.09 17.44
CA ALA A 314 -1.52 11.90 16.39
C ALA A 314 -0.56 12.06 15.19
N THR A 315 -0.34 10.99 14.44
CA THR A 315 0.51 10.93 13.25
C THR A 315 -0.30 10.57 11.99
N TYR A 316 0.29 10.79 10.82
CA TYR A 316 -0.21 10.33 9.53
C TYR A 316 0.89 9.54 8.82
N PRO A 317 0.72 8.21 8.62
CA PRO A 317 -0.36 7.37 9.17
C PRO A 317 -0.33 7.26 10.70
N ARG A 318 -1.42 6.77 11.30
CA ARG A 318 -1.44 6.35 12.71
C ARG A 318 -0.78 4.99 12.84
N PHE A 319 0.37 4.91 13.50
CA PHE A 319 1.17 3.69 13.54
C PHE A 319 0.48 2.52 14.23
N ALA A 320 -0.34 2.76 15.27
CA ALA A 320 -1.13 1.68 15.88
C ALA A 320 -2.14 1.07 14.91
N LEU A 321 -2.87 1.89 14.14
CA LEU A 321 -3.80 1.36 13.14
C LEU A 321 -3.06 0.62 12.01
N THR A 322 -1.89 1.12 11.59
CA THR A 322 -1.04 0.43 10.60
C THR A 322 -0.61 -0.94 11.12
N GLY A 323 -0.15 -1.02 12.37
CA GLY A 323 0.26 -2.28 13.01
C GLY A 323 -0.89 -3.27 13.13
N PHE A 324 -2.09 -2.77 13.50
CA PHE A 324 -3.32 -3.56 13.54
C PHE A 324 -3.64 -4.16 12.17
N ASP A 325 -3.71 -3.34 11.13
CA ASP A 325 -4.05 -3.78 9.78
C ASP A 325 -3.06 -4.83 9.25
N HIS A 326 -1.76 -4.57 9.40
CA HIS A 326 -0.73 -5.49 8.93
C HIS A 326 -0.81 -6.84 9.64
N ALA A 327 -0.83 -6.84 10.97
CA ALA A 327 -0.86 -8.07 11.74
C ALA A 327 -2.15 -8.86 11.50
N TYR A 328 -3.29 -8.19 11.54
CA TYR A 328 -4.57 -8.85 11.32
C TYR A 328 -4.64 -9.52 9.95
N PHE A 329 -4.20 -8.82 8.89
CA PHE A 329 -4.19 -9.36 7.52
C PHE A 329 -3.32 -10.62 7.40
N PHE A 330 -2.06 -10.54 7.85
CA PHE A 330 -1.13 -11.66 7.69
C PHE A 330 -1.48 -12.83 8.59
N LEU A 331 -1.85 -12.60 9.83
CA LEU A 331 -2.19 -13.67 10.78
C LEU A 331 -3.48 -14.39 10.37
N LYS A 332 -4.49 -13.65 9.94
CA LYS A 332 -5.74 -14.24 9.43
C LYS A 332 -5.51 -15.01 8.13
N GLY A 333 -4.66 -14.48 7.24
CA GLY A 333 -4.26 -15.14 6.01
C GLY A 333 -3.51 -16.45 6.27
N LEU A 334 -2.55 -16.44 7.19
CA LEU A 334 -1.81 -17.64 7.62
C LEU A 334 -2.73 -18.69 8.25
N HIS A 335 -3.64 -18.28 9.13
CA HIS A 335 -4.60 -19.20 9.73
C HIS A 335 -5.47 -19.87 8.67
N LYS A 336 -5.88 -19.14 7.65
CA LYS A 336 -6.78 -19.67 6.60
C LYS A 336 -6.05 -20.49 5.53
N TYR A 337 -4.89 -20.06 5.10
CA TYR A 337 -4.19 -20.61 3.92
C TYR A 337 -2.85 -21.29 4.26
N GLY A 338 -2.43 -21.27 5.53
CA GLY A 338 -1.14 -21.81 5.95
C GLY A 338 0.03 -21.02 5.37
N MET A 339 1.19 -21.67 5.33
CA MET A 339 2.44 -21.07 4.80
C MET A 339 2.41 -20.81 3.27
N ALA A 340 1.38 -21.29 2.57
CA ALA A 340 1.15 -21.00 1.16
C ALA A 340 0.39 -19.67 0.93
N PHE A 341 0.16 -18.90 2.00
CA PHE A 341 -0.49 -17.58 1.88
C PHE A 341 0.33 -16.65 0.97
N ASP A 342 -0.30 -16.17 -0.09
CA ASP A 342 0.30 -15.35 -1.15
C ASP A 342 -0.08 -13.85 -1.06
N GLY A 343 -0.72 -13.45 0.05
CA GLY A 343 -1.17 -12.06 0.23
C GLY A 343 -2.37 -11.66 -0.63
N ALA A 344 -3.10 -12.62 -1.23
CA ALA A 344 -4.27 -12.32 -2.05
C ALA A 344 -5.39 -11.72 -1.19
N ALA A 345 -5.58 -10.39 -1.30
CA ALA A 345 -6.66 -9.69 -0.64
C ALA A 345 -8.02 -10.09 -1.22
N GLY A 346 -9.06 -10.03 -0.39
CA GLY A 346 -10.44 -10.34 -0.80
C GLY A 346 -10.83 -11.80 -0.66
N ARG A 347 -9.90 -12.73 -0.54
CA ARG A 347 -10.24 -14.15 -0.31
C ARG A 347 -10.79 -14.43 1.08
N PHE A 348 -10.59 -13.58 2.06
CA PHE A 348 -11.07 -13.75 3.44
C PHE A 348 -11.81 -12.54 4.03
N GLY A 349 -12.17 -11.56 3.19
CA GLY A 349 -13.06 -10.48 3.59
C GLY A 349 -12.52 -9.60 4.71
N TYR A 350 -11.29 -9.08 4.55
CA TYR A 350 -10.71 -8.14 5.50
C TYR A 350 -10.91 -6.68 5.04
N PRO A 351 -11.77 -5.89 5.70
CA PRO A 351 -11.83 -4.45 5.50
C PRO A 351 -10.73 -3.78 6.34
N PRO A 352 -9.72 -3.15 5.72
CA PRO A 352 -8.70 -2.42 6.46
C PRO A 352 -9.31 -1.20 7.18
N VAL A 353 -8.78 -0.85 8.35
CA VAL A 353 -9.18 0.34 9.08
C VAL A 353 -8.45 1.57 8.55
N GLN A 354 -7.21 1.40 8.10
CA GLN A 354 -6.37 2.47 7.58
C GLN A 354 -5.59 2.09 6.34
N THR A 355 -4.95 0.88 6.32
CA THR A 355 -3.97 0.51 5.30
C THR A 355 -4.50 -0.59 4.40
N PRO A 356 -4.95 -0.27 3.17
CA PRO A 356 -5.36 -1.31 2.23
C PRO A 356 -4.17 -2.15 1.80
N LEU A 357 -4.39 -3.46 1.68
CA LEU A 357 -3.37 -4.43 1.30
C LEU A 357 -3.85 -5.27 0.12
N LYS A 358 -3.04 -5.26 -0.96
CA LYS A 358 -3.27 -6.03 -2.19
C LYS A 358 -1.92 -6.40 -2.76
N PHE A 359 -1.48 -7.60 -2.48
CA PHE A 359 -0.15 -8.04 -2.88
C PHE A 359 -0.13 -8.58 -4.30
N VAL A 360 0.91 -8.20 -5.03
CA VAL A 360 1.21 -8.69 -6.38
C VAL A 360 2.63 -9.23 -6.38
N ARG A 361 2.83 -10.39 -6.98
CA ARG A 361 4.14 -11.03 -7.07
C ARG A 361 5.10 -10.21 -7.93
N VAL A 362 6.34 -10.09 -7.49
CA VAL A 362 7.42 -9.35 -8.18
C VAL A 362 8.34 -10.35 -8.87
N GLY A 363 8.17 -10.51 -10.18
CA GLY A 363 8.90 -11.52 -10.97
C GLY A 363 8.71 -12.93 -10.40
N ASP A 364 9.80 -13.65 -10.18
CA ASP A 364 9.81 -14.96 -9.53
C ASP A 364 10.02 -14.90 -8.02
N GLY A 365 10.12 -13.71 -7.47
CA GLY A 365 10.39 -13.44 -6.06
C GLY A 365 9.15 -13.33 -5.17
N GLY A 366 9.20 -12.41 -4.22
CA GLY A 366 8.16 -12.15 -3.23
C GLY A 366 7.03 -11.26 -3.73
N TYR A 367 6.39 -10.58 -2.81
CA TYR A 367 5.15 -9.86 -3.05
C TYR A 367 5.25 -8.40 -2.61
N GLN A 368 4.78 -7.49 -3.44
CA GLN A 368 4.69 -6.07 -3.12
C GLN A 368 3.23 -5.63 -3.03
N ASN A 369 2.91 -4.86 -1.99
CA ASN A 369 1.61 -4.22 -1.90
C ASN A 369 1.44 -3.20 -3.04
N LYS A 370 0.34 -3.29 -3.78
CA LYS A 370 -0.02 -2.37 -4.86
C LYS A 370 -1.33 -1.63 -4.59
N ALA A 371 -1.92 -1.84 -3.40
CA ALA A 371 -3.14 -1.16 -3.03
C ALA A 371 -2.90 0.34 -2.85
N PHE A 372 -3.80 1.14 -3.37
CA PHE A 372 -3.94 2.56 -3.05
C PHE A 372 -5.41 2.97 -3.21
N ILE A 373 -5.75 4.11 -2.65
CA ILE A 373 -7.11 4.65 -2.65
C ILE A 373 -7.09 6.09 -3.09
N PHE A 374 -8.20 6.55 -3.67
CA PHE A 374 -8.49 7.97 -3.73
C PHE A 374 -9.54 8.30 -2.66
N VAL A 375 -9.18 9.18 -1.75
CA VAL A 375 -10.12 9.77 -0.79
C VAL A 375 -10.86 10.89 -1.51
N HIS A 376 -12.15 10.69 -1.73
CA HIS A 376 -13.00 11.59 -2.49
C HIS A 376 -13.95 12.34 -1.55
N TYR A 377 -13.79 13.64 -1.49
CA TYR A 377 -14.65 14.55 -0.71
C TYR A 377 -15.80 15.01 -1.59
N ARG A 378 -16.96 14.37 -1.46
CA ARG A 378 -18.14 14.64 -2.32
C ARG A 378 -18.88 15.91 -1.90
N PRO A 379 -19.47 16.65 -2.85
CA PRO A 379 -20.27 17.86 -2.57
C PRO A 379 -21.40 17.63 -1.55
N GLU A 380 -21.93 16.41 -1.46
CA GLU A 380 -22.96 16.02 -0.49
C GLU A 380 -22.42 15.87 0.94
N GLN A 381 -21.26 16.44 1.25
CA GLN A 381 -20.57 16.37 2.55
C GLN A 381 -20.27 14.94 3.01
N ARG A 382 -19.92 14.08 2.06
CA ARG A 382 -19.62 12.68 2.29
C ARG A 382 -18.22 12.34 1.78
N ILE A 383 -17.51 11.50 2.52
CA ILE A 383 -16.20 10.97 2.08
C ILE A 383 -16.42 9.59 1.50
N GLU A 384 -15.93 9.38 0.29
CA GLU A 384 -15.96 8.11 -0.44
C GLU A 384 -14.54 7.61 -0.65
N LEU A 385 -14.32 6.30 -0.54
CA LEU A 385 -13.02 5.67 -0.80
C LEU A 385 -13.10 4.87 -2.11
N LEU A 386 -12.33 5.30 -3.11
CA LEU A 386 -12.18 4.60 -4.37
C LEU A 386 -10.94 3.70 -4.26
N ASN A 387 -11.16 2.39 -4.17
CA ASN A 387 -10.09 1.40 -3.97
C ASN A 387 -9.54 0.89 -5.31
N TYR A 388 -8.20 0.74 -5.41
CA TYR A 388 -7.51 0.31 -6.61
C TYR A 388 -6.51 -0.82 -6.38
#